data_49dcbe39ffd2507f399b62a9ca79f899
#
_entry.id   49dcbe39ffd2507f399b62a9ca79f899
#
_cell.length_a   1.000
_cell.length_b   1.000
_cell.length_c   1.000
_cell.angle_alpha   90.00
_cell.angle_beta   90.00
_cell.angle_gamma   90.00
#
_symmetry.space_group_name_H-M   'P 1'
#
loop_
_entity.id
_entity.type
_entity.pdbx_description
1 polymer ?
#
loop_
_entity_poly.entity_id
_entity_poly.type
_entity_poly.pdbx_seq_one_letter_code
_entity_poly.pdbx_strand_id
1 'polypeptide(L)' 'MSAGYTPGKHYNMGWNDRYAGKDRPLVKPVGWSETMYWEYMGGFTDCSNKIVSEAREAANKNSVYENKNFIQD' A
#
# COMPACT_ATOMS: atom_id res chain seq x y z
N MET A 1 6.92 18.31 -12.74
CA MET A 1 7.47 17.20 -12.76
C MET A 1 8.06 16.76 -11.51
N SER A 2 7.63 15.76 -11.14
CA SER A 2 8.04 15.23 -9.89
C SER A 2 9.32 14.49 -10.02
N ALA A 3 10.04 14.82 -11.02
CA ALA A 3 11.21 14.07 -11.29
C ALA A 3 12.20 14.09 -10.16
N GLY A 4 12.07 15.05 -9.29
CA GLY A 4 13.02 15.14 -8.23
C GLY A 4 12.89 14.08 -7.16
N TYR A 5 11.76 13.44 -7.08
CA TYR A 5 11.57 12.51 -5.98
C TYR A 5 11.89 11.09 -6.42
N THR A 6 12.79 10.46 -5.71
CA THR A 6 13.13 9.06 -5.93
C THR A 6 12.96 8.34 -4.62
N PRO A 7 12.12 7.33 -4.57
CA PRO A 7 11.94 6.61 -3.31
C PRO A 7 13.26 6.00 -2.86
N GLY A 8 13.47 6.04 -1.58
CA GLY A 8 14.68 5.48 -1.03
C GLY A 8 14.64 3.98 -0.97
N LYS A 9 15.80 3.42 -0.62
CA LYS A 9 15.92 1.99 -0.50
C LYS A 9 14.92 1.42 0.51
N HIS A 10 14.75 2.12 1.61
CA HIS A 10 13.88 1.60 2.66
C HIS A 10 12.42 1.72 2.28
N TYR A 11 12.07 2.74 1.49
CA TYR A 11 10.73 2.83 0.96
C TYR A 11 10.44 1.60 0.11
N ASN A 12 11.37 1.24 -0.76
CA ASN A 12 11.18 0.08 -1.61
C ASN A 12 11.12 -1.21 -0.81
N MET A 13 11.88 -1.29 0.26
CA MET A 13 11.83 -2.45 1.14
C MET A 13 10.46 -2.60 1.75
N GLY A 14 9.89 -1.50 2.22
CA GLY A 14 8.55 -1.54 2.80
C GLY A 14 7.51 -1.96 1.77
N TRP A 15 7.61 -1.41 0.60
CA TRP A 15 6.70 -1.75 -0.49
C TRP A 15 6.78 -3.24 -0.80
N ASN A 16 8.01 -3.75 -0.96
CA ASN A 16 8.20 -5.16 -1.31
C ASN A 16 7.74 -6.08 -0.21
N ASP A 17 8.00 -5.72 1.04
CA ASP A 17 7.58 -6.55 2.16
C ASP A 17 6.06 -6.66 2.22
N ARG A 18 5.38 -5.54 2.02
CA ARG A 18 3.93 -5.57 2.04
C ARG A 18 3.39 -6.37 0.87
N TYR A 19 3.99 -6.20 -0.28
CA TYR A 19 3.55 -6.92 -1.47
C TYR A 19 3.73 -8.42 -1.29
N ALA A 20 4.79 -8.80 -0.57
CA ALA A 20 5.07 -10.21 -0.31
C ALA A 20 4.23 -10.76 0.86
N GLY A 21 3.44 -9.92 1.51
CA GLY A 21 2.62 -10.36 2.60
C GLY A 21 3.34 -10.44 3.93
N LYS A 22 4.48 -9.81 4.05
CA LYS A 22 5.21 -9.81 5.30
C LYS A 22 4.68 -8.75 6.24
N ASP A 23 4.84 -9.01 7.53
CA ASP A 23 4.43 -8.04 8.52
C ASP A 23 5.50 -6.99 8.69
N ARG A 24 5.06 -5.76 8.95
CA ARG A 24 6.03 -4.71 9.23
C ARG A 24 6.49 -4.84 10.68
N PRO A 25 7.72 -4.39 10.98
CA PRO A 25 8.15 -4.37 12.36
C PRO A 25 7.33 -3.36 13.15
N LEU A 26 6.99 -3.73 14.37
CA LEU A 26 6.21 -2.85 15.23
C LEU A 26 7.04 -1.74 15.83
N VAL A 27 8.35 -1.95 15.90
CA VAL A 27 9.25 -0.94 16.39
C VAL A 27 10.38 -0.78 15.41
N LYS A 28 11.07 0.35 15.49
CA LYS A 28 12.17 0.62 14.61
C LYS A 28 13.26 -0.44 14.79
N PRO A 29 13.69 -1.08 13.70
CA PRO A 29 14.74 -2.08 13.83
C PRO A 29 16.04 -1.45 14.33
N VAL A 30 16.82 -2.25 15.02
CA VAL A 30 18.10 -1.80 15.54
C VAL A 30 19.00 -1.43 14.37
N GLY A 31 19.67 -0.31 14.50
CA GLY A 31 20.57 0.12 13.44
C GLY A 31 19.95 1.01 12.40
N TRP A 32 18.64 1.16 12.42
CA TRP A 32 17.98 2.05 11.47
C TRP A 32 17.84 3.44 12.09
N SER A 33 17.99 4.46 11.26
CA SER A 33 17.65 5.80 11.70
C SER A 33 16.13 5.96 11.61
N GLU A 34 15.63 7.02 12.20
CA GLU A 34 14.22 7.29 12.12
C GLU A 34 13.77 7.53 10.69
N THR A 35 14.62 8.19 9.92
CA THR A 35 14.29 8.43 8.52
C THR A 35 14.13 7.12 7.77
N MET A 36 15.01 6.16 8.01
CA MET A 36 14.91 4.86 7.37
C MET A 36 13.61 4.18 7.74
N TYR A 37 13.24 4.24 8.99
CA TYR A 37 12.01 3.62 9.45
C TYR A 37 10.78 4.31 8.85
N TRP A 38 10.82 5.63 8.80
CA TRP A 38 9.72 6.39 8.21
C TRP A 38 9.55 6.03 6.74
N GLU A 39 10.66 5.92 6.01
CA GLU A 39 10.59 5.55 4.60
C GLU A 39 10.02 4.15 4.43
N TYR A 40 10.47 3.23 5.26
CA TYR A 40 9.96 1.87 5.20
C TYR A 40 8.46 1.86 5.45
N MET A 41 8.03 2.56 6.49
CA MET A 41 6.61 2.61 6.81
C MET A 41 5.81 3.27 5.70
N GLY A 42 6.38 4.30 5.10
CA GLY A 42 5.72 4.96 3.99
C GLY A 42 5.50 4.02 2.81
N GLY A 43 6.52 3.27 2.46
CA GLY A 43 6.40 2.31 1.37
C GLY A 43 5.42 1.21 1.71
N PHE A 44 5.47 0.71 2.93
CA PHE A 44 4.56 -0.31 3.37
C PHE A 44 3.12 0.18 3.31
N THR A 45 2.89 1.39 3.80
CA THR A 45 1.55 1.97 3.82
C THR A 45 1.04 2.23 2.39
N ASP A 46 1.90 2.77 1.55
CA ASP A 46 1.51 3.07 0.17
C ASP A 46 1.14 1.79 -0.57
N CYS A 47 1.92 0.74 -0.36
CA CYS A 47 1.62 -0.53 -0.99
C CYS A 47 0.31 -1.09 -0.46
N SER A 48 0.08 -0.97 0.84
CA SER A 48 -1.18 -1.43 1.42
C SER A 48 -2.35 -0.68 0.81
N ASN A 49 -2.21 0.63 0.67
CA ASN A 49 -3.28 1.43 0.09
C ASN A 49 -3.55 1.04 -1.35
N LYS A 50 -2.49 0.77 -2.10
CA LYS A 50 -2.66 0.36 -3.47
C LYS A 50 -3.39 -0.98 -3.56
N ILE A 51 -3.00 -1.94 -2.72
CA ILE A 51 -3.64 -3.24 -2.72
C ILE A 51 -5.11 -3.11 -2.36
N VAL A 52 -5.41 -2.32 -1.35
CA VAL A 52 -6.79 -2.13 -0.91
C VAL A 52 -7.59 -1.43 -2.00
N SER A 53 -7.01 -0.43 -2.65
CA SER A 53 -7.68 0.27 -3.73
C SER A 53 -8.01 -0.66 -4.87
N GLU A 54 -7.06 -1.50 -5.23
CA GLU A 54 -7.29 -2.43 -6.33
C GLU A 54 -8.34 -3.45 -5.98
N ALA A 55 -8.32 -3.92 -4.75
CA ALA A 55 -9.32 -4.87 -4.30
C ALA A 55 -10.71 -4.23 -4.27
N ARG A 56 -10.75 -2.97 -3.84
CA ARG A 56 -12.01 -2.24 -3.79
C ARG A 56 -12.54 -1.99 -5.19
N GLU A 57 -11.66 -1.67 -6.11
CA GLU A 57 -12.07 -1.46 -7.48
C GLU A 57 -12.64 -2.73 -8.08
N ALA A 58 -11.99 -3.84 -7.84
CA ALA A 58 -12.49 -5.12 -8.34
C ALA A 58 -13.84 -5.45 -7.72
N ALA A 59 -13.98 -5.20 -6.43
CA ALA A 59 -15.24 -5.44 -5.76
C ALA A 59 -16.32 -4.51 -6.28
N ASN A 60 -15.96 -3.27 -6.56
CA ASN A 60 -16.92 -2.32 -7.08
C ASN A 60 -17.42 -2.72 -8.45
N LYS A 61 -16.57 -3.26 -9.27
CA LYS A 61 -17.01 -3.70 -10.57
C LYS A 61 -18.07 -4.78 -10.45
N ASN A 62 -17.84 -5.71 -9.57
CA ASN A 62 -18.82 -6.76 -9.34
C ASN A 62 -20.06 -6.20 -8.68
N SER A 63 -19.87 -5.31 -7.74
CA SER A 63 -20.99 -4.70 -7.06
C SER A 63 -21.84 -3.86 -7.97
N VAL A 64 -21.23 -3.24 -8.95
CA VAL A 64 -21.98 -2.40 -9.86
C VAL A 64 -23.02 -3.22 -10.58
N TYR A 65 -22.68 -4.42 -10.99
CA TYR A 65 -23.66 -5.27 -11.60
C TYR A 65 -24.79 -5.58 -10.66
N GLU A 66 -24.44 -5.99 -9.46
CA GLU A 66 -25.43 -6.35 -8.49
C GLU A 66 -26.28 -5.17 -8.07
N ASN A 67 -25.60 -4.06 -7.87
CA ASN A 67 -26.30 -2.85 -7.47
C ASN A 67 -27.26 -2.41 -8.53
N LYS A 68 -26.85 -2.55 -9.76
CA LYS A 68 -27.71 -2.17 -10.83
C LYS A 68 -28.97 -2.97 -10.82
N ASN A 69 -28.85 -4.26 -10.68
CA ASN A 69 -30.03 -5.10 -10.59
C ASN A 69 -30.87 -4.76 -9.40
N PHE A 70 -30.19 -4.51 -8.30
CA PHE A 70 -30.89 -4.22 -7.07
C PHE A 70 -31.63 -2.91 -7.14
N ILE A 71 -30.99 -1.92 -7.70
CA ILE A 71 -31.60 -0.59 -7.76
C ILE A 71 -32.80 -0.59 -8.67
N GLN A 72 -32.77 -1.38 -9.67
CA GLN A 72 -33.89 -1.42 -10.60
C GLN A 72 -35.11 -2.05 -9.99
N ASP A 73 -34.94 -2.73 -8.93
CA ASP A 73 -36.09 -3.21 -8.24
C ASP A 73 -36.84 -2.08 -7.60
#